data_fc5647cca58c9e90d60ce13fa19508fd
#
_entry.id   fc5647cca58c9e90d60ce13fa19508fd
#
_cell.length_a   1.000
_cell.length_b   1.000
_cell.length_c   1.000
_cell.angle_alpha   90.00
_cell.angle_beta   90.00
_cell.angle_gamma   90.00
#
_symmetry.space_group_name_H-M   'P 1'
#
loop_
_entity.id
_entity.type
_entity.pdbx_description
1 polymer ?
#
loop_
_entity_poly.entity_id
_entity_poly.type
_entity_poly.pdbx_seq_one_letter_code
_entity_poly.pdbx_strand_id
1 'polypeptide(L)'
;MDVNQESLKLHEELRGKIEVVARRHIETRDDLSLLYTPGVAEPCREIAKDYEKSFTLTRRSNLVAVITDGSAVLGLGDIGPAAGMPVMEGKCALFKEFGGVDAFPLCVDTKDVDKLVETIALISKSFGGINLEDIAAPRCFEVERRLKEVCDIPVFHDDQHGTAIVVAAALLNAMRVTGKQMGQMKIVINGAGAAGIAIGKLLISMGFGNIVMCDIDGIICEGDEGLNAGQEEISHISNRNHEHGALADALRGADAFVGVSRPNLVTAEMVSTMKDGIVFAMANPTPEIMPDEAKRGGAAVVGTGRSDFPNQINNVMVFPGIFKGTLAVRAREITEGMKIRAARALAALVTDEQLSADYILPSALDKSVADTVARAVAQEAREQGIARA
;
A
#
# COMPACT_ATOMS: atom_id res chain seq x y z
N MET A 1 17.46 -23.84 3.56
CA MET A 1 16.75 -23.73 2.25
C MET A 1 17.04 -22.35 1.72
N ASP A 2 17.57 -22.23 0.52
CA ASP A 2 17.77 -20.93 -0.12
C ASP A 2 16.45 -20.51 -0.80
N VAL A 3 15.73 -19.62 -0.15
CA VAL A 3 14.42 -19.13 -0.60
C VAL A 3 14.47 -18.55 -2.02
N ASN A 4 15.60 -17.94 -2.41
CA ASN A 4 15.73 -17.35 -3.74
C ASN A 4 15.78 -18.42 -4.83
N GLN A 5 16.53 -19.51 -4.61
CA GLN A 5 16.62 -20.62 -5.55
C GLN A 5 15.30 -21.41 -5.63
N GLU A 6 14.66 -21.64 -4.49
CA GLU A 6 13.33 -22.29 -4.46
C GLU A 6 12.28 -21.44 -5.19
N SER A 7 12.31 -20.12 -4.99
CA SER A 7 11.42 -19.20 -5.70
C SER A 7 11.63 -19.25 -7.21
N LEU A 8 12.90 -19.22 -7.67
CA LEU A 8 13.21 -19.31 -9.11
C LEU A 8 12.67 -20.59 -9.71
N LYS A 9 12.92 -21.74 -9.05
CA LYS A 9 12.44 -23.05 -9.47
C LYS A 9 10.90 -23.09 -9.55
N LEU A 10 10.24 -22.54 -8.54
CA LEU A 10 8.76 -22.46 -8.53
C LEU A 10 8.22 -21.67 -9.72
N HIS A 11 8.87 -20.52 -10.06
CA HIS A 11 8.45 -19.71 -11.21
C HIS A 11 8.67 -20.46 -12.56
N GLU A 12 9.74 -21.23 -12.68
CA GLU A 12 10.00 -22.06 -13.85
C GLU A 12 8.96 -23.18 -14.00
N GLU A 13 8.59 -23.84 -12.89
CA GLU A 13 7.58 -24.91 -12.86
C GLU A 13 6.18 -24.40 -13.21
N LEU A 14 5.78 -23.27 -12.59
CA LEU A 14 4.45 -22.67 -12.77
C LEU A 14 4.31 -21.93 -14.10
N ARG A 15 5.41 -21.42 -14.68
CA ARG A 15 5.42 -20.51 -15.85
C ARG A 15 4.52 -19.29 -15.67
N GLY A 16 4.50 -18.72 -14.46
CA GLY A 16 3.63 -17.66 -14.00
C GLY A 16 2.75 -18.08 -12.83
N LYS A 17 2.20 -17.11 -12.10
CA LYS A 17 1.43 -17.34 -10.87
C LYS A 17 -0.07 -17.18 -11.03
N ILE A 18 -0.52 -16.74 -12.20
CA ILE A 18 -1.93 -16.48 -12.49
C ILE A 18 -2.37 -17.25 -13.73
N GLU A 19 -3.66 -17.52 -13.77
CA GLU A 19 -4.35 -18.03 -14.96
C GLU A 19 -5.69 -17.31 -15.14
N VAL A 20 -6.20 -17.27 -16.38
CA VAL A 20 -7.54 -16.76 -16.68
C VAL A 20 -8.46 -17.93 -16.95
N VAL A 21 -9.50 -18.07 -16.13
CA VAL A 21 -10.47 -19.16 -16.22
C VAL A 21 -11.86 -18.65 -16.56
N ALA A 22 -12.58 -19.41 -17.38
CA ALA A 22 -13.98 -19.15 -17.65
C ALA A 22 -14.83 -19.46 -16.40
N ARG A 23 -15.77 -18.58 -16.06
CA ARG A 23 -16.69 -18.76 -14.92
C ARG A 23 -17.81 -19.78 -15.22
N ARG A 24 -18.02 -20.10 -16.48
CA ARG A 24 -18.96 -21.12 -16.96
C ARG A 24 -18.32 -21.87 -18.12
N HIS A 25 -18.41 -23.19 -18.08
CA HIS A 25 -17.98 -24.05 -19.19
C HIS A 25 -18.93 -23.94 -20.38
N ILE A 26 -18.41 -24.14 -21.58
CA ILE A 26 -19.15 -24.17 -22.83
C ILE A 26 -19.13 -25.63 -23.30
N GLU A 27 -20.21 -26.35 -23.07
CA GLU A 27 -20.32 -27.80 -23.38
C GLU A 27 -21.37 -28.07 -24.45
N THR A 28 -22.31 -27.14 -24.61
CA THR A 28 -23.44 -27.30 -25.54
C THR A 28 -23.53 -26.15 -26.53
N ARG A 29 -24.30 -26.34 -27.62
CA ARG A 29 -24.62 -25.23 -28.55
C ARG A 29 -25.42 -24.13 -27.87
N ASP A 30 -26.25 -24.47 -26.90
CA ASP A 30 -27.04 -23.50 -26.16
C ASP A 30 -26.13 -22.65 -25.27
N ASP A 31 -25.11 -23.22 -24.60
CA ASP A 31 -24.12 -22.48 -23.87
C ASP A 31 -23.37 -21.51 -24.77
N LEU A 32 -22.96 -21.95 -25.96
CA LEU A 32 -22.28 -21.09 -26.93
C LEU A 32 -23.20 -19.95 -27.38
N SER A 33 -24.47 -20.23 -27.61
CA SER A 33 -25.46 -19.22 -28.03
C SER A 33 -25.73 -18.17 -26.93
N LEU A 34 -25.73 -18.57 -25.66
CA LEU A 34 -25.94 -17.69 -24.52
C LEU A 34 -24.70 -16.87 -24.17
N LEU A 35 -23.50 -17.50 -24.20
CA LEU A 35 -22.27 -16.87 -23.79
C LEU A 35 -21.61 -16.03 -24.89
N TYR A 36 -21.93 -16.31 -26.15
CA TYR A 36 -21.36 -15.62 -27.30
C TYR A 36 -22.46 -15.23 -28.29
N THR A 37 -22.43 -15.75 -29.50
CA THR A 37 -23.38 -15.33 -30.58
C THR A 37 -24.57 -16.30 -30.66
N PRO A 38 -25.82 -15.81 -30.66
CA PRO A 38 -26.29 -14.40 -30.75
C PRO A 38 -26.56 -13.73 -29.39
N GLY A 39 -26.63 -14.45 -28.29
CA GLY A 39 -27.12 -14.00 -26.98
C GLY A 39 -26.36 -12.80 -26.41
N VAL A 40 -25.03 -12.74 -26.59
CA VAL A 40 -24.16 -11.66 -26.08
C VAL A 40 -24.53 -10.27 -26.60
N ALA A 41 -25.27 -10.17 -27.69
CA ALA A 41 -25.71 -8.90 -28.23
C ALA A 41 -26.64 -8.14 -27.25
N GLU A 42 -27.41 -8.85 -26.41
CA GLU A 42 -28.33 -8.18 -25.48
C GLU A 42 -27.61 -7.48 -24.32
N PRO A 43 -26.69 -8.10 -23.56
CA PRO A 43 -25.85 -7.37 -22.61
C PRO A 43 -25.13 -6.18 -23.25
N CYS A 44 -24.63 -6.27 -24.49
CA CYS A 44 -24.01 -5.14 -25.18
C CYS A 44 -24.99 -3.99 -25.39
N ARG A 45 -26.23 -4.25 -25.82
CA ARG A 45 -27.26 -3.22 -25.99
C ARG A 45 -27.63 -2.56 -24.66
N GLU A 46 -27.72 -3.35 -23.60
CA GLU A 46 -28.04 -2.84 -22.27
C GLU A 46 -26.94 -1.92 -21.73
N ILE A 47 -25.66 -2.28 -21.90
CA ILE A 47 -24.52 -1.43 -21.52
C ILE A 47 -24.46 -0.16 -22.40
N ALA A 48 -24.77 -0.27 -23.69
CA ALA A 48 -24.78 0.89 -24.58
C ALA A 48 -25.87 1.91 -24.22
N LYS A 49 -27.00 1.47 -23.64
CA LYS A 49 -28.07 2.34 -23.12
C LYS A 49 -27.73 2.92 -21.75
N ASP A 50 -27.07 2.16 -20.92
CA ASP A 50 -26.72 2.49 -19.54
C ASP A 50 -25.34 1.94 -19.21
N TYR A 51 -24.33 2.80 -19.26
CA TYR A 51 -22.93 2.48 -19.00
C TYR A 51 -22.70 1.82 -17.62
N GLU A 52 -23.50 2.18 -16.62
CA GLU A 52 -23.40 1.63 -15.27
C GLU A 52 -23.64 0.10 -15.24
N LYS A 53 -24.41 -0.42 -16.19
CA LYS A 53 -24.61 -1.87 -16.35
C LYS A 53 -23.32 -2.62 -16.71
N SER A 54 -22.26 -1.96 -17.15
CA SER A 54 -20.96 -2.58 -17.36
C SER A 54 -20.41 -3.19 -16.06
N PHE A 55 -20.74 -2.62 -14.91
CA PHE A 55 -20.34 -3.14 -13.59
C PHE A 55 -21.20 -4.32 -13.11
N THR A 56 -22.36 -4.57 -13.69
CA THR A 56 -23.22 -5.70 -13.33
C THR A 56 -23.23 -6.81 -14.36
N LEU A 57 -22.98 -6.49 -15.61
CA LEU A 57 -23.04 -7.45 -16.73
C LEU A 57 -21.68 -7.95 -17.21
N THR A 58 -20.59 -7.38 -16.67
CA THR A 58 -19.21 -7.84 -16.97
C THR A 58 -18.40 -8.05 -15.70
N ARG A 59 -17.22 -8.67 -15.85
CA ARG A 59 -16.28 -8.86 -14.73
C ARG A 59 -15.63 -7.56 -14.25
N ARG A 60 -15.85 -6.47 -14.94
CA ARG A 60 -15.38 -5.14 -14.55
C ARG A 60 -15.69 -4.82 -13.08
N SER A 61 -16.82 -5.27 -12.53
CA SER A 61 -17.21 -5.07 -11.13
C SER A 61 -16.20 -5.57 -10.10
N ASN A 62 -15.36 -6.54 -10.45
CA ASN A 62 -14.43 -7.20 -9.51
C ASN A 62 -13.05 -7.46 -10.15
N LEU A 63 -12.64 -6.64 -11.11
CA LEU A 63 -11.37 -6.78 -11.82
C LEU A 63 -10.52 -5.52 -11.64
N VAL A 64 -9.31 -5.68 -11.10
CA VAL A 64 -8.34 -4.61 -10.85
C VAL A 64 -7.17 -4.74 -11.83
N ALA A 65 -6.75 -3.62 -12.43
CA ALA A 65 -5.49 -3.54 -13.15
C ALA A 65 -4.35 -3.30 -12.15
N VAL A 66 -3.34 -4.16 -12.12
CA VAL A 66 -2.08 -3.95 -11.38
C VAL A 66 -1.04 -3.44 -12.34
N ILE A 67 -0.67 -2.18 -12.22
CA ILE A 67 0.08 -1.45 -13.26
C ILE A 67 1.42 -0.97 -12.71
N THR A 68 2.49 -1.24 -13.47
CA THR A 68 3.86 -0.79 -13.19
C THR A 68 4.56 -0.28 -14.44
N ASP A 69 5.54 0.60 -14.28
CA ASP A 69 6.57 0.91 -15.28
C ASP A 69 7.92 0.25 -14.97
N GLY A 70 7.99 -0.51 -13.87
CA GLY A 70 9.16 -1.25 -13.43
C GLY A 70 10.32 -0.38 -12.93
N SER A 71 10.05 0.87 -12.53
CA SER A 71 11.10 1.84 -12.17
C SER A 71 11.49 1.84 -10.70
N ALA A 72 10.76 1.12 -9.81
CA ALA A 72 11.06 1.06 -8.38
C ALA A 72 10.74 -0.32 -7.78
N VAL A 73 11.14 -1.39 -8.47
CA VAL A 73 10.79 -2.77 -8.12
C VAL A 73 11.54 -3.23 -6.88
N LEU A 74 10.83 -3.40 -5.76
CA LEU A 74 11.39 -3.84 -4.47
C LEU A 74 12.69 -3.07 -4.12
N GLY A 75 13.70 -3.74 -3.56
CA GLY A 75 15.03 -3.18 -3.35
C GLY A 75 15.95 -3.22 -4.58
N LEU A 76 15.44 -3.63 -5.74
CA LEU A 76 16.22 -3.77 -7.00
C LEU A 76 16.28 -2.46 -7.80
N GLY A 77 15.37 -1.53 -7.54
CA GLY A 77 15.29 -0.25 -8.26
C GLY A 77 14.69 -0.37 -9.65
N ASP A 78 15.25 0.37 -10.61
CA ASP A 78 14.78 0.42 -12.00
C ASP A 78 15.30 -0.78 -12.80
N ILE A 79 14.51 -1.83 -12.86
CA ILE A 79 14.83 -3.06 -13.63
C ILE A 79 13.94 -3.23 -14.87
N GLY A 80 13.04 -2.26 -15.10
CA GLY A 80 12.14 -2.23 -16.24
C GLY A 80 10.89 -3.11 -16.10
N PRO A 81 9.89 -2.88 -16.98
CA PRO A 81 8.57 -3.47 -16.85
C PRO A 81 8.55 -5.00 -16.99
N ALA A 82 9.34 -5.56 -17.90
CA ALA A 82 9.37 -7.01 -18.12
C ALA A 82 9.93 -7.77 -16.89
N ALA A 83 10.95 -7.22 -16.23
CA ALA A 83 11.53 -7.81 -15.02
C ALA A 83 10.65 -7.58 -13.78
N GLY A 84 9.76 -6.60 -13.81
CA GLY A 84 8.75 -6.36 -12.76
C GLY A 84 7.56 -7.32 -12.80
N MET A 85 7.32 -8.03 -13.92
CA MET A 85 6.15 -8.90 -14.09
C MET A 85 5.98 -9.95 -12.97
N PRO A 86 7.03 -10.65 -12.49
CA PRO A 86 6.85 -11.62 -11.40
C PRO A 86 6.28 -11.01 -10.12
N VAL A 87 6.61 -9.75 -9.81
CA VAL A 87 6.04 -9.03 -8.65
C VAL A 87 4.58 -8.72 -8.90
N MET A 88 4.23 -8.24 -10.10
CA MET A 88 2.85 -7.90 -10.48
C MET A 88 1.93 -9.13 -10.47
N GLU A 89 2.40 -10.26 -10.97
CA GLU A 89 1.65 -11.53 -10.84
C GLU A 89 1.48 -11.96 -9.38
N GLY A 90 2.51 -11.78 -8.56
CA GLY A 90 2.43 -12.02 -7.12
C GLY A 90 1.35 -11.14 -6.47
N LYS A 91 1.31 -9.85 -6.80
CA LYS A 91 0.28 -8.92 -6.33
C LYS A 91 -1.12 -9.39 -6.76
N CYS A 92 -1.29 -9.82 -8.01
CA CYS A 92 -2.57 -10.36 -8.51
C CYS A 92 -3.00 -11.62 -7.75
N ALA A 93 -2.09 -12.53 -7.46
CA ALA A 93 -2.36 -13.73 -6.67
C ALA A 93 -2.81 -13.37 -5.24
N LEU A 94 -2.18 -12.38 -4.60
CA LEU A 94 -2.57 -11.90 -3.27
C LEU A 94 -3.96 -11.23 -3.28
N PHE A 95 -4.28 -10.44 -4.30
CA PHE A 95 -5.64 -9.89 -4.49
C PHE A 95 -6.69 -10.99 -4.51
N LYS A 96 -6.42 -12.07 -5.26
CA LYS A 96 -7.34 -13.20 -5.39
C LYS A 96 -7.47 -13.97 -4.10
N GLU A 97 -6.35 -14.37 -3.50
CA GLU A 97 -6.32 -15.26 -2.34
C GLU A 97 -6.92 -14.62 -1.08
N PHE A 98 -6.60 -13.35 -0.81
CA PHE A 98 -7.05 -12.67 0.40
C PHE A 98 -8.32 -11.85 0.20
N GLY A 99 -8.48 -11.20 -0.96
CA GLY A 99 -9.61 -10.33 -1.25
C GLY A 99 -10.76 -10.97 -2.01
N GLY A 100 -10.52 -12.07 -2.71
CA GLY A 100 -11.45 -12.60 -3.71
C GLY A 100 -11.62 -11.67 -4.92
N VAL A 101 -10.72 -10.69 -5.06
CA VAL A 101 -10.68 -9.72 -6.16
C VAL A 101 -9.85 -10.30 -7.30
N ASP A 102 -10.38 -10.28 -8.50
CA ASP A 102 -9.61 -10.65 -9.69
C ASP A 102 -8.69 -9.48 -10.04
N ALA A 103 -7.46 -9.78 -10.41
CA ALA A 103 -6.50 -8.76 -10.80
C ALA A 103 -5.69 -9.22 -12.02
N PHE A 104 -5.29 -8.26 -12.84
CA PHE A 104 -4.51 -8.53 -14.05
C PHE A 104 -3.29 -7.62 -14.13
N PRO A 105 -2.07 -8.18 -14.34
CA PRO A 105 -0.84 -7.41 -14.37
C PRO A 105 -0.66 -6.71 -15.73
N LEU A 106 -0.28 -5.43 -15.70
CA LEU A 106 0.00 -4.63 -16.88
C LEU A 106 1.32 -3.89 -16.68
N CYS A 107 2.36 -4.32 -17.39
CA CYS A 107 3.68 -3.70 -17.36
C CYS A 107 3.83 -2.78 -18.55
N VAL A 108 3.93 -1.47 -18.32
CA VAL A 108 3.93 -0.44 -19.36
C VAL A 108 5.36 0.05 -19.61
N ASP A 109 5.86 -0.14 -20.82
CA ASP A 109 7.22 0.22 -21.19
C ASP A 109 7.35 1.71 -21.53
N THR A 110 7.15 2.56 -20.52
CA THR A 110 7.40 3.99 -20.61
C THR A 110 7.63 4.63 -19.26
N LYS A 111 8.53 5.63 -19.20
CA LYS A 111 8.73 6.52 -18.05
C LYS A 111 8.19 7.93 -18.28
N ASP A 112 7.62 8.15 -19.45
CA ASP A 112 6.94 9.39 -19.80
C ASP A 112 5.57 9.41 -19.12
N VAL A 113 5.37 10.40 -18.24
CA VAL A 113 4.15 10.52 -17.43
C VAL A 113 2.91 10.71 -18.31
N ASP A 114 3.01 11.50 -19.38
CA ASP A 114 1.88 11.76 -20.28
C ASP A 114 1.43 10.49 -20.97
N LYS A 115 2.37 9.72 -21.54
CA LYS A 115 2.08 8.44 -22.18
C LYS A 115 1.55 7.40 -21.21
N LEU A 116 2.11 7.34 -19.99
CA LEU A 116 1.67 6.39 -18.97
C LEU A 116 0.22 6.70 -18.56
N VAL A 117 -0.08 7.94 -18.24
CA VAL A 117 -1.44 8.40 -17.88
C VAL A 117 -2.43 8.17 -19.02
N GLU A 118 -2.08 8.55 -20.26
CA GLU A 118 -2.92 8.33 -21.43
C GLU A 118 -3.21 6.83 -21.64
N THR A 119 -2.18 5.99 -21.62
CA THR A 119 -2.31 4.53 -21.81
C THR A 119 -3.25 3.93 -20.77
N ILE A 120 -3.06 4.27 -19.50
CA ILE A 120 -3.88 3.74 -18.40
C ILE A 120 -5.33 4.24 -18.52
N ALA A 121 -5.53 5.52 -18.83
CA ALA A 121 -6.86 6.11 -19.01
C ALA A 121 -7.65 5.41 -20.14
N LEU A 122 -7.00 5.15 -21.28
CA LEU A 122 -7.62 4.48 -22.42
C LEU A 122 -8.10 3.06 -22.10
N ILE A 123 -7.35 2.28 -21.29
CA ILE A 123 -7.73 0.91 -20.93
C ILE A 123 -8.61 0.81 -19.68
N SER A 124 -8.79 1.90 -18.94
CA SER A 124 -9.49 1.93 -17.64
C SER A 124 -10.92 1.38 -17.70
N LYS A 125 -11.57 1.47 -18.85
CA LYS A 125 -12.95 0.98 -19.06
C LYS A 125 -13.09 -0.54 -18.98
N SER A 126 -11.99 -1.29 -19.00
CA SER A 126 -11.99 -2.74 -18.82
C SER A 126 -11.96 -3.16 -17.35
N PHE A 127 -11.70 -2.22 -16.42
CA PHE A 127 -11.44 -2.50 -15.01
C PHE A 127 -12.41 -1.78 -14.09
N GLY A 128 -12.55 -2.30 -12.86
CA GLY A 128 -13.29 -1.67 -11.77
C GLY A 128 -12.41 -0.82 -10.84
N GLY A 129 -11.09 -1.00 -10.92
CA GLY A 129 -10.11 -0.25 -10.15
C GLY A 129 -8.71 -0.38 -10.71
N ILE A 130 -7.81 0.51 -10.31
CA ILE A 130 -6.41 0.55 -10.72
C ILE A 130 -5.53 0.56 -9.48
N ASN A 131 -4.65 -0.44 -9.36
CA ASN A 131 -3.55 -0.49 -8.41
C ASN A 131 -2.26 -0.13 -9.12
N LEU A 132 -1.67 1.00 -8.78
CA LEU A 132 -0.33 1.38 -9.22
C LEU A 132 0.69 0.74 -8.30
N GLU A 133 1.77 0.19 -8.86
CA GLU A 133 2.79 -0.55 -8.14
C GLU A 133 4.18 -0.26 -8.69
N ASP A 134 5.18 -0.16 -7.82
CA ASP A 134 6.60 -0.05 -8.19
C ASP A 134 6.93 1.08 -9.19
N ILE A 135 6.22 2.21 -9.10
CA ILE A 135 6.49 3.43 -9.87
C ILE A 135 7.31 4.40 -9.01
N ALA A 136 8.47 4.80 -9.50
CA ALA A 136 9.41 5.63 -8.75
C ALA A 136 8.90 7.03 -8.44
N ALA A 137 9.16 7.52 -7.21
CA ALA A 137 9.01 8.93 -6.89
C ALA A 137 10.06 9.78 -7.65
N PRO A 138 9.75 11.04 -8.00
CA PRO A 138 8.50 11.77 -7.71
C PRO A 138 7.36 11.51 -8.72
N ARG A 139 7.62 10.78 -9.84
CA ARG A 139 6.63 10.56 -10.92
C ARG A 139 5.34 9.90 -10.42
N CYS A 140 5.45 8.96 -9.49
CA CYS A 140 4.29 8.23 -8.97
C CYS A 140 3.21 9.17 -8.41
N PHE A 141 3.58 10.29 -7.80
CA PHE A 141 2.63 11.27 -7.26
C PHE A 141 1.81 11.94 -8.37
N GLU A 142 2.48 12.36 -9.43
CA GLU A 142 1.82 13.00 -10.57
C GLU A 142 0.95 12.02 -11.36
N VAL A 143 1.45 10.80 -11.60
CA VAL A 143 0.70 9.74 -12.28
C VAL A 143 -0.59 9.44 -11.54
N GLU A 144 -0.52 9.19 -10.22
CA GLU A 144 -1.71 8.90 -9.42
C GLU A 144 -2.70 10.07 -9.42
N ARG A 145 -2.22 11.29 -9.17
CA ARG A 145 -3.07 12.49 -9.15
C ARG A 145 -3.84 12.66 -10.47
N ARG A 146 -3.13 12.59 -11.59
CA ARG A 146 -3.75 12.79 -12.93
C ARG A 146 -4.71 11.66 -13.29
N LEU A 147 -4.41 10.42 -12.93
CA LEU A 147 -5.34 9.31 -13.16
C LEU A 147 -6.61 9.44 -12.34
N LYS A 148 -6.54 9.92 -11.09
CA LYS A 148 -7.73 10.22 -10.28
C LYS A 148 -8.64 11.29 -10.91
N GLU A 149 -8.09 12.20 -11.67
CA GLU A 149 -8.86 13.24 -12.39
C GLU A 149 -9.58 12.70 -13.64
N VAL A 150 -8.92 11.79 -14.38
CA VAL A 150 -9.42 11.34 -15.69
C VAL A 150 -10.15 9.99 -15.66
N CYS A 151 -9.94 9.16 -14.62
CA CYS A 151 -10.62 7.87 -14.47
C CYS A 151 -11.89 8.00 -13.65
N ASP A 152 -12.92 7.23 -14.00
CA ASP A 152 -14.20 7.13 -13.27
C ASP A 152 -14.23 5.95 -12.28
N ILE A 153 -13.07 5.30 -12.05
CA ILE A 153 -12.83 4.18 -11.16
C ILE A 153 -11.72 4.52 -10.17
N PRO A 154 -11.68 3.87 -8.99
CA PRO A 154 -10.67 4.15 -7.97
C PRO A 154 -9.25 3.85 -8.48
N VAL A 155 -8.34 4.79 -8.21
CA VAL A 155 -6.90 4.67 -8.44
C VAL A 155 -6.19 4.73 -7.09
N PHE A 156 -5.28 3.79 -6.86
CA PHE A 156 -4.58 3.63 -5.58
C PHE A 156 -3.15 3.18 -5.82
N HIS A 157 -2.18 3.90 -5.29
CA HIS A 157 -0.77 3.51 -5.34
C HIS A 157 -0.42 2.80 -4.04
N ASP A 158 -0.20 1.49 -4.11
CA ASP A 158 -0.07 0.67 -2.91
C ASP A 158 1.20 0.96 -2.12
N ASP A 159 2.34 1.21 -2.79
CA ASP A 159 3.59 1.59 -2.10
C ASP A 159 3.47 2.85 -1.28
N GLN A 160 2.59 3.77 -1.68
CA GLN A 160 2.26 4.96 -0.91
C GLN A 160 1.26 4.63 0.19
N HIS A 161 0.05 4.29 -0.22
CA HIS A 161 -1.11 4.29 0.67
C HIS A 161 -1.29 2.99 1.43
N GLY A 162 -1.01 1.82 0.81
CA GLY A 162 -1.06 0.53 1.52
C GLY A 162 -0.04 0.48 2.64
N THR A 163 1.18 0.94 2.35
CA THR A 163 2.25 1.05 3.35
C THR A 163 1.89 2.04 4.45
N ALA A 164 1.33 3.22 4.11
CA ALA A 164 0.91 4.20 5.11
C ALA A 164 -0.18 3.66 6.05
N ILE A 165 -1.17 2.94 5.51
CA ILE A 165 -2.27 2.38 6.29
C ILE A 165 -1.78 1.30 7.26
N VAL A 166 -0.93 0.37 6.82
CA VAL A 166 -0.42 -0.68 7.71
C VAL A 166 0.50 -0.14 8.79
N VAL A 167 1.35 0.86 8.47
CA VAL A 167 2.18 1.56 9.46
C VAL A 167 1.32 2.28 10.49
N ALA A 168 0.28 3.00 10.04
CA ALA A 168 -0.65 3.66 10.95
C ALA A 168 -1.35 2.67 11.89
N ALA A 169 -1.81 1.52 11.37
CA ALA A 169 -2.41 0.46 12.19
C ALA A 169 -1.43 -0.09 13.23
N ALA A 170 -0.18 -0.36 12.82
CA ALA A 170 0.87 -0.81 13.72
C ALA A 170 1.18 0.21 14.82
N LEU A 171 1.29 1.51 14.47
CA LEU A 171 1.52 2.59 15.44
C LEU A 171 0.39 2.73 16.44
N LEU A 172 -0.87 2.61 16.01
CA LEU A 172 -2.04 2.65 16.92
C LEU A 172 -1.92 1.59 18.02
N ASN A 173 -1.50 0.39 17.70
CA ASN A 173 -1.33 -0.68 18.68
C ASN A 173 -0.01 -0.57 19.47
N ALA A 174 1.08 -0.18 18.84
CA ALA A 174 2.35 0.06 19.53
C ALA A 174 2.23 1.18 20.60
N MET A 175 1.42 2.22 20.32
CA MET A 175 1.07 3.24 21.32
C MET A 175 0.35 2.65 22.52
N ARG A 176 -0.60 1.72 22.31
CA ARG A 176 -1.31 1.06 23.43
C ARG A 176 -0.37 0.23 24.28
N VAL A 177 0.59 -0.48 23.66
CA VAL A 177 1.63 -1.24 24.35
C VAL A 177 2.52 -0.34 25.22
N THR A 178 2.91 0.83 24.67
CA THR A 178 3.87 1.75 25.31
C THR A 178 3.22 2.85 26.16
N GLY A 179 1.89 2.92 26.17
CA GLY A 179 1.14 3.98 26.90
C GLY A 179 1.29 5.38 26.32
N LYS A 180 1.80 5.51 25.09
CA LYS A 180 2.03 6.81 24.45
C LYS A 180 0.72 7.44 23.95
N GLN A 181 0.70 8.77 23.87
CA GLN A 181 -0.47 9.54 23.41
C GLN A 181 -0.20 10.13 22.02
N MET A 182 -1.09 9.86 21.07
CA MET A 182 -0.97 10.19 19.65
C MET A 182 -0.49 11.64 19.40
N GLY A 183 -1.18 12.62 19.96
CA GLY A 183 -0.88 14.05 19.76
C GLY A 183 0.43 14.55 20.39
N GLN A 184 1.08 13.75 21.24
CA GLN A 184 2.31 14.10 21.94
C GLN A 184 3.55 13.41 21.38
N MET A 185 3.37 12.44 20.47
CA MET A 185 4.49 11.67 19.93
C MET A 185 5.35 12.51 18.99
N LYS A 186 6.66 12.33 19.10
CA LYS A 186 7.63 12.68 18.07
C LYS A 186 7.93 11.42 17.25
N ILE A 187 7.61 11.45 15.96
CA ILE A 187 7.79 10.33 15.03
C ILE A 187 8.80 10.74 13.96
N VAL A 188 9.88 9.99 13.83
CA VAL A 188 10.90 10.18 12.80
C VAL A 188 10.63 9.20 11.66
N ILE A 189 10.46 9.72 10.44
CA ILE A 189 10.32 8.93 9.23
C ILE A 189 11.57 9.12 8.38
N ASN A 190 12.32 8.05 8.16
CA ASN A 190 13.54 8.08 7.37
C ASN A 190 13.32 7.45 5.99
N GLY A 191 13.44 8.27 4.97
CA GLY A 191 13.12 7.96 3.58
C GLY A 191 11.95 8.83 3.08
N ALA A 192 12.26 9.96 2.45
CA ALA A 192 11.28 10.92 1.93
C ALA A 192 10.92 10.61 0.45
N GLY A 193 10.71 9.33 0.15
CA GLY A 193 10.17 8.83 -1.10
C GLY A 193 8.65 8.61 -1.04
N ALA A 194 8.14 7.78 -1.97
CA ALA A 194 6.71 7.49 -2.09
C ALA A 194 6.06 7.04 -0.78
N ALA A 195 6.62 6.03 -0.12
CA ALA A 195 6.10 5.50 1.14
C ALA A 195 6.20 6.51 2.28
N GLY A 196 7.39 7.09 2.51
CA GLY A 196 7.61 7.99 3.66
C GLY A 196 6.73 9.22 3.64
N ILE A 197 6.57 9.87 2.48
CA ILE A 197 5.69 11.02 2.33
C ILE A 197 4.23 10.64 2.59
N ALA A 198 3.77 9.50 2.06
CA ALA A 198 2.41 9.03 2.28
C ALA A 198 2.14 8.66 3.75
N ILE A 199 3.11 8.03 4.42
CA ILE A 199 3.04 7.74 5.86
C ILE A 199 2.92 9.04 6.64
N GLY A 200 3.81 10.01 6.39
CA GLY A 200 3.80 11.30 7.08
C GLY A 200 2.46 12.02 6.94
N LYS A 201 1.93 12.13 5.71
CA LYS A 201 0.64 12.76 5.45
C LYS A 201 -0.51 12.06 6.18
N LEU A 202 -0.57 10.73 6.12
CA LEU A 202 -1.63 9.96 6.79
C LEU A 202 -1.57 10.13 8.30
N LEU A 203 -0.38 10.04 8.91
CA LEU A 203 -0.21 10.21 10.35
C LEU A 203 -0.59 11.62 10.83
N ILE A 204 -0.22 12.64 10.06
CA ILE A 204 -0.64 14.03 10.35
C ILE A 204 -2.17 14.15 10.29
N SER A 205 -2.81 13.60 9.25
CA SER A 205 -4.27 13.61 9.11
C SER A 205 -4.99 12.87 10.23
N MET A 206 -4.34 11.85 10.81
CA MET A 206 -4.87 11.11 11.96
C MET A 206 -4.71 11.86 13.30
N GLY A 207 -3.90 12.92 13.34
CA GLY A 207 -3.65 13.72 14.53
C GLY A 207 -2.43 13.29 15.35
N PHE A 208 -1.49 12.55 14.75
CA PHE A 208 -0.20 12.32 15.40
C PHE A 208 0.57 13.64 15.58
N GLY A 209 1.42 13.70 16.59
CA GLY A 209 2.06 14.93 17.06
C GLY A 209 3.07 15.53 16.10
N ASN A 210 4.35 15.48 16.44
CA ASN A 210 5.42 16.02 15.59
C ASN A 210 5.99 14.94 14.67
N ILE A 211 5.77 15.06 13.37
CA ILE A 211 6.38 14.21 12.34
C ILE A 211 7.64 14.89 11.83
N VAL A 212 8.78 14.22 11.95
CA VAL A 212 10.09 14.68 11.44
C VAL A 212 10.50 13.80 10.28
N MET A 213 10.57 14.36 9.08
CA MET A 213 11.02 13.65 7.89
C MET A 213 12.53 13.75 7.75
N CYS A 214 13.17 12.64 7.39
CA CYS A 214 14.59 12.61 7.05
C CYS A 214 14.82 11.99 5.67
N ASP A 215 15.84 12.48 4.99
CA ASP A 215 16.36 11.85 3.77
C ASP A 215 17.89 11.66 3.89
N ILE A 216 18.59 11.58 2.74
CA ILE A 216 20.03 11.36 2.70
C ILE A 216 20.82 12.55 3.27
N ASP A 217 20.28 13.76 3.19
CA ASP A 217 20.91 14.99 3.63
C ASP A 217 20.57 15.33 5.10
N GLY A 218 19.65 14.59 5.71
CA GLY A 218 19.24 14.75 7.11
C GLY A 218 17.77 15.13 7.28
N ILE A 219 17.47 15.93 8.30
CA ILE A 219 16.10 16.39 8.59
C ILE A 219 15.65 17.37 7.52
N ILE A 220 14.49 17.09 6.92
CA ILE A 220 13.87 17.99 5.93
C ILE A 220 13.18 19.15 6.65
N CYS A 221 13.51 20.37 6.20
CA CYS A 221 12.95 21.61 6.69
C CYS A 221 12.26 22.39 5.58
N GLU A 222 11.30 23.21 5.95
CA GLU A 222 10.68 24.17 5.03
C GLU A 222 11.72 25.15 4.50
N GLY A 223 11.81 25.30 3.19
CA GLY A 223 12.77 26.20 2.53
C GLY A 223 14.13 25.59 2.23
N ASP A 224 14.37 24.29 2.49
CA ASP A 224 15.58 23.60 2.07
C ASP A 224 15.69 23.61 0.54
N GLU A 225 16.90 23.82 0.03
CA GLU A 225 17.15 23.78 -1.41
C GLU A 225 17.15 22.33 -1.94
N GLY A 226 16.66 22.13 -3.16
CA GLY A 226 16.72 20.83 -3.86
C GLY A 226 15.63 19.83 -3.50
N LEU A 227 14.64 20.23 -2.70
CA LEU A 227 13.48 19.39 -2.42
C LEU A 227 12.68 19.11 -3.70
N ASN A 228 12.25 17.87 -3.90
CA ASN A 228 11.26 17.56 -4.92
C ASN A 228 9.85 17.98 -4.46
N ALA A 229 8.88 18.03 -5.38
CA ALA A 229 7.53 18.53 -5.10
C ALA A 229 6.83 17.81 -3.93
N GLY A 230 7.06 16.52 -3.72
CA GLY A 230 6.49 15.77 -2.59
C GLY A 230 7.18 16.11 -1.27
N GLN A 231 8.49 16.31 -1.29
CA GLN A 231 9.26 16.75 -0.12
C GLN A 231 8.93 18.20 0.25
N GLU A 232 8.77 19.07 -0.73
CA GLU A 232 8.31 20.44 -0.53
C GLU A 232 6.95 20.47 0.17
N GLU A 233 5.98 19.72 -0.36
CA GLU A 233 4.64 19.66 0.22
C GLU A 233 4.64 19.16 1.67
N ILE A 234 5.40 18.08 1.98
CA ILE A 234 5.44 17.55 3.35
C ILE A 234 6.22 18.45 4.30
N SER A 235 7.22 19.22 3.82
CA SER A 235 8.01 20.13 4.65
C SER A 235 7.16 21.22 5.30
N HIS A 236 6.13 21.72 4.60
CA HIS A 236 5.21 22.73 5.13
C HIS A 236 4.34 22.26 6.30
N ILE A 237 4.10 20.95 6.44
CA ILE A 237 3.18 20.38 7.43
C ILE A 237 3.86 19.50 8.47
N SER A 238 5.12 19.14 8.27
CA SER A 238 5.94 18.33 9.18
C SER A 238 6.92 19.20 9.98
N ASN A 239 7.77 18.59 10.79
CA ASN A 239 8.85 19.23 11.55
C ASN A 239 8.44 20.51 12.29
N ARG A 240 7.33 20.44 13.02
CA ARG A 240 6.71 21.61 13.71
C ARG A 240 7.63 22.29 14.72
N ASN A 241 8.66 21.59 15.21
CA ASN A 241 9.63 22.11 16.16
C ASN A 241 10.86 22.73 15.48
N HIS A 242 10.90 22.77 14.15
CA HIS A 242 12.02 23.30 13.36
C HIS A 242 13.35 22.64 13.75
N GLU A 243 13.35 21.32 13.90
CA GLU A 243 14.55 20.54 14.20
C GLU A 243 15.46 20.48 12.96
N HIS A 244 16.78 20.52 13.19
CA HIS A 244 17.81 20.40 12.15
C HIS A 244 18.85 19.35 12.54
N GLY A 245 19.58 18.83 11.57
CA GLY A 245 20.66 17.87 11.77
C GLY A 245 20.49 16.57 11.02
N ALA A 246 21.29 15.60 11.39
CA ALA A 246 21.26 14.26 10.80
C ALA A 246 20.18 13.36 11.44
N LEU A 247 20.00 12.17 10.88
CA LEU A 247 19.07 11.16 11.40
C LEU A 247 19.29 10.87 12.91
N ALA A 248 20.55 10.82 13.36
CA ALA A 248 20.87 10.60 14.77
C ALA A 248 20.34 11.73 15.68
N ASP A 249 20.33 12.97 15.19
CA ASP A 249 19.78 14.12 15.92
C ASP A 249 18.25 14.05 15.97
N ALA A 250 17.61 13.66 14.86
CA ALA A 250 16.18 13.44 14.80
C ALA A 250 15.71 12.37 15.81
N LEU A 251 16.46 11.28 15.98
CA LEU A 251 16.10 10.17 16.86
C LEU A 251 16.19 10.52 18.35
N ARG A 252 16.94 11.55 18.74
CA ARG A 252 17.03 11.96 20.14
C ARG A 252 15.65 12.35 20.68
N GLY A 253 15.23 11.62 21.70
CA GLY A 253 13.94 11.84 22.35
C GLY A 253 12.73 11.53 21.46
N ALA A 254 12.91 10.85 20.32
CA ALA A 254 11.81 10.37 19.49
C ALA A 254 11.03 9.23 20.17
N ASP A 255 9.73 9.20 19.95
CA ASP A 255 8.83 8.16 20.43
C ASP A 255 8.73 6.99 19.44
N ALA A 256 8.84 7.28 18.14
CA ALA A 256 8.83 6.26 17.11
C ALA A 256 9.80 6.59 15.97
N PHE A 257 10.36 5.54 15.38
CA PHE A 257 11.10 5.55 14.13
C PHE A 257 10.39 4.69 13.10
N VAL A 258 10.25 5.20 11.89
CA VAL A 258 9.73 4.48 10.71
C VAL A 258 10.76 4.60 9.60
N GLY A 259 11.43 3.49 9.29
CA GLY A 259 12.41 3.39 8.21
C GLY A 259 11.76 2.84 6.95
N VAL A 260 11.89 3.56 5.85
CA VAL A 260 11.47 3.17 4.49
C VAL A 260 12.55 3.58 3.47
N SER A 261 13.81 3.30 3.80
CA SER A 261 14.96 3.82 3.06
C SER A 261 15.96 2.72 2.69
N ARG A 262 17.13 2.70 3.32
CA ARG A 262 18.25 1.80 3.00
C ARG A 262 18.65 0.96 4.22
N PRO A 263 19.24 -0.21 4.01
CA PRO A 263 19.65 -1.10 5.09
C PRO A 263 20.76 -0.49 5.97
N ASN A 264 20.78 -0.92 7.24
CA ASN A 264 21.86 -0.68 8.19
C ASN A 264 22.18 0.81 8.46
N LEU A 265 21.17 1.68 8.46
CA LEU A 265 21.33 3.11 8.74
C LEU A 265 21.20 3.47 10.21
N VAL A 266 20.51 2.64 11.00
CA VAL A 266 20.23 2.88 12.41
C VAL A 266 21.05 1.92 13.27
N THR A 267 21.63 2.43 14.37
CA THR A 267 22.40 1.64 15.32
C THR A 267 21.70 1.51 16.67
N ALA A 268 22.11 0.55 17.49
CA ALA A 268 21.58 0.39 18.86
C ALA A 268 21.81 1.66 19.71
N GLU A 269 22.93 2.38 19.50
CA GLU A 269 23.22 3.63 20.19
C GLU A 269 22.22 4.72 19.81
N MET A 270 21.86 4.82 18.54
CA MET A 270 20.83 5.77 18.09
C MET A 270 19.48 5.44 18.71
N VAL A 271 19.08 4.17 18.74
CA VAL A 271 17.84 3.70 19.38
C VAL A 271 17.85 4.02 20.88
N SER A 272 18.98 3.90 21.56
CA SER A 272 19.09 4.18 23.02
C SER A 272 18.82 5.64 23.37
N THR A 273 18.86 6.55 22.40
CA THR A 273 18.52 7.97 22.59
C THR A 273 17.04 8.29 22.50
N MET A 274 16.23 7.31 22.06
CA MET A 274 14.77 7.44 21.95
C MET A 274 14.08 7.28 23.31
N LYS A 275 12.79 7.60 23.38
CA LYS A 275 11.96 7.41 24.60
C LYS A 275 11.13 6.16 24.46
N ASP A 276 11.54 5.04 25.10
CA ASP A 276 10.85 3.76 24.98
C ASP A 276 10.43 3.51 23.54
N GLY A 277 11.44 3.49 22.66
CA GLY A 277 11.25 3.68 21.22
C GLY A 277 10.39 2.59 20.56
N ILE A 278 9.48 3.00 19.72
CA ILE A 278 8.81 2.13 18.73
C ILE A 278 9.67 2.18 17.46
N VAL A 279 10.17 1.03 17.01
CA VAL A 279 11.09 0.95 15.85
C VAL A 279 10.48 0.10 14.75
N PHE A 280 10.09 0.73 13.65
CA PHE A 280 9.61 0.05 12.43
C PHE A 280 10.66 0.20 11.33
N ALA A 281 11.46 -0.84 11.11
CA ALA A 281 12.53 -0.87 10.12
C ALA A 281 12.07 -1.70 8.91
N MET A 282 11.63 -1.05 7.85
CA MET A 282 10.84 -1.68 6.78
C MET A 282 11.61 -1.85 5.47
N ALA A 283 12.87 -1.42 5.37
CA ALA A 283 13.68 -1.66 4.17
C ALA A 283 13.82 -3.16 3.90
N ASN A 284 13.71 -3.54 2.63
CA ASN A 284 13.80 -4.92 2.16
C ASN A 284 14.93 -5.10 1.14
N PRO A 285 15.66 -6.23 1.14
CA PRO A 285 15.49 -7.41 2.01
C PRO A 285 16.12 -7.26 3.40
N THR A 286 16.97 -6.26 3.62
CA THR A 286 17.64 -5.98 4.89
C THR A 286 17.09 -4.69 5.48
N PRO A 287 16.61 -4.70 6.76
CA PRO A 287 16.04 -3.52 7.39
C PRO A 287 17.11 -2.48 7.75
N GLU A 288 16.69 -1.26 8.10
CA GLU A 288 17.55 -0.17 8.59
C GLU A 288 18.30 -0.53 9.86
N ILE A 289 17.72 -1.39 10.68
CA ILE A 289 18.32 -2.02 11.86
C ILE A 289 17.69 -3.39 12.07
N MET A 290 18.49 -4.38 12.42
CA MET A 290 17.98 -5.71 12.75
C MET A 290 17.20 -5.69 14.08
N PRO A 291 16.12 -6.48 14.22
CA PRO A 291 15.27 -6.49 15.43
C PRO A 291 16.03 -6.68 16.73
N ASP A 292 17.00 -7.60 16.76
CA ASP A 292 17.80 -7.87 17.95
C ASP A 292 18.69 -6.68 18.32
N GLU A 293 19.21 -5.97 17.33
CA GLU A 293 19.95 -4.73 17.51
C GLU A 293 19.07 -3.62 18.08
N ALA A 294 17.86 -3.45 17.53
CA ALA A 294 16.90 -2.46 18.01
C ALA A 294 16.50 -2.75 19.47
N LYS A 295 16.25 -4.03 19.82
CA LYS A 295 15.96 -4.45 21.20
C LYS A 295 17.15 -4.20 22.13
N ARG A 296 18.40 -4.42 21.69
CA ARG A 296 19.60 -4.06 22.46
C ARG A 296 19.70 -2.56 22.72
N GLY A 297 19.26 -1.74 21.78
CA GLY A 297 19.17 -0.29 21.94
C GLY A 297 18.05 0.17 22.87
N GLY A 298 17.22 -0.73 23.39
CA GLY A 298 16.12 -0.41 24.29
C GLY A 298 14.79 -0.13 23.60
N ALA A 299 14.60 -0.56 22.33
CA ALA A 299 13.31 -0.45 21.69
C ALA A 299 12.24 -1.26 22.43
N ALA A 300 11.12 -0.61 22.76
CA ALA A 300 9.99 -1.25 23.45
C ALA A 300 9.13 -2.11 22.51
N VAL A 301 9.00 -1.70 21.26
CA VAL A 301 8.27 -2.42 20.20
C VAL A 301 9.09 -2.37 18.92
N VAL A 302 9.26 -3.52 18.27
CA VAL A 302 9.97 -3.62 16.99
C VAL A 302 9.08 -4.28 15.95
N GLY A 303 9.02 -3.71 14.74
CA GLY A 303 8.37 -4.28 13.57
C GLY A 303 9.26 -4.17 12.33
N THR A 304 9.07 -5.08 11.37
CA THR A 304 9.81 -5.09 10.10
C THR A 304 8.91 -5.46 8.93
N GLY A 305 9.36 -5.24 7.70
CA GLY A 305 8.68 -5.75 6.50
C GLY A 305 8.82 -7.28 6.31
N ARG A 306 9.71 -7.93 7.07
CA ARG A 306 10.06 -9.36 6.91
C ARG A 306 9.07 -10.27 7.63
N SER A 307 8.77 -11.41 7.00
CA SER A 307 7.85 -12.42 7.55
C SER A 307 8.49 -13.37 8.58
N ASP A 308 9.82 -13.36 8.71
CA ASP A 308 10.57 -14.22 9.62
C ASP A 308 10.79 -13.60 11.02
N PHE A 309 10.22 -12.42 11.27
CA PHE A 309 10.23 -11.72 12.56
C PHE A 309 8.81 -11.41 13.04
N PRO A 310 8.61 -11.23 14.37
CA PRO A 310 7.36 -10.69 14.91
C PRO A 310 6.99 -9.34 14.30
N ASN A 311 5.69 -9.00 14.35
CA ASN A 311 5.16 -7.71 13.88
C ASN A 311 5.54 -7.42 12.42
N GLN A 312 5.27 -8.37 11.52
CA GLN A 312 5.43 -8.10 10.09
C GLN A 312 4.52 -6.96 9.66
N ILE A 313 5.11 -5.87 9.16
CA ILE A 313 4.39 -4.72 8.63
C ILE A 313 4.40 -4.85 7.09
N ASN A 314 3.27 -5.31 6.53
CA ASN A 314 3.17 -5.61 5.11
C ASN A 314 1.81 -5.15 4.56
N ASN A 315 1.84 -4.44 3.42
CA ASN A 315 0.66 -3.90 2.75
C ASN A 315 -0.33 -4.97 2.27
N VAL A 316 0.05 -6.25 2.21
CA VAL A 316 -0.86 -7.38 1.93
C VAL A 316 -2.06 -7.42 2.90
N MET A 317 -1.92 -6.92 4.11
CA MET A 317 -3.02 -6.80 5.06
C MET A 317 -4.03 -5.70 4.70
N VAL A 318 -3.73 -4.87 3.71
CA VAL A 318 -4.48 -3.65 3.39
C VAL A 318 -5.12 -3.70 2.02
N PHE A 319 -4.31 -3.77 0.94
CA PHE A 319 -4.81 -3.53 -0.42
C PHE A 319 -5.92 -4.50 -0.86
N PRO A 320 -5.93 -5.80 -0.48
CA PRO A 320 -7.02 -6.68 -0.90
C PRO A 320 -8.36 -6.24 -0.31
N GLY A 321 -8.36 -5.85 0.97
CA GLY A 321 -9.55 -5.35 1.68
C GLY A 321 -10.00 -3.97 1.19
N ILE A 322 -9.06 -3.06 0.92
CA ILE A 322 -9.35 -1.73 0.36
C ILE A 322 -10.12 -1.88 -0.95
N PHE A 323 -9.59 -2.62 -1.92
CA PHE A 323 -10.25 -2.79 -3.21
C PHE A 323 -11.55 -3.58 -3.08
N LYS A 324 -11.59 -4.65 -2.29
CA LYS A 324 -12.82 -5.42 -2.04
C LYS A 324 -13.94 -4.52 -1.54
N GLY A 325 -13.68 -3.69 -0.53
CA GLY A 325 -14.66 -2.77 0.04
C GLY A 325 -15.09 -1.67 -0.94
N THR A 326 -14.12 -1.06 -1.63
CA THR A 326 -14.37 0.01 -2.60
C THR A 326 -15.20 -0.47 -3.80
N LEU A 327 -14.84 -1.64 -4.35
CA LEU A 327 -15.58 -2.26 -5.47
C LEU A 327 -16.99 -2.68 -5.07
N ALA A 328 -17.18 -3.22 -3.85
CA ALA A 328 -18.48 -3.67 -3.37
C ALA A 328 -19.53 -2.54 -3.31
N VAL A 329 -19.10 -1.31 -3.08
CA VAL A 329 -19.98 -0.13 -3.05
C VAL A 329 -19.83 0.75 -4.28
N ARG A 330 -19.01 0.34 -5.24
CA ARG A 330 -18.70 1.07 -6.47
C ARG A 330 -18.28 2.52 -6.21
N ALA A 331 -17.50 2.77 -5.17
CA ALA A 331 -16.96 4.09 -4.91
C ALA A 331 -16.00 4.50 -6.04
N ARG A 332 -16.06 5.77 -6.45
CA ARG A 332 -15.22 6.30 -7.52
C ARG A 332 -13.76 6.46 -7.10
N GLU A 333 -13.53 6.68 -5.82
CA GLU A 333 -12.23 6.97 -5.26
C GLU A 333 -12.03 6.28 -3.91
N ILE A 334 -10.79 6.21 -3.44
CA ILE A 334 -10.41 5.79 -2.10
C ILE A 334 -9.96 7.05 -1.36
N THR A 335 -10.85 7.56 -0.52
CA THR A 335 -10.64 8.81 0.21
C THR A 335 -9.69 8.65 1.39
N GLU A 336 -9.21 9.77 1.93
CA GLU A 336 -8.41 9.79 3.16
C GLU A 336 -9.18 9.18 4.35
N GLY A 337 -10.47 9.48 4.49
CA GLY A 337 -11.32 8.87 5.52
C GLY A 337 -11.40 7.35 5.41
N MET A 338 -11.49 6.80 4.20
CA MET A 338 -11.48 5.36 3.97
C MET A 338 -10.14 4.73 4.39
N LYS A 339 -9.01 5.39 4.13
CA LYS A 339 -7.68 4.93 4.56
C LYS A 339 -7.54 4.94 6.09
N ILE A 340 -7.97 6.00 6.75
CA ILE A 340 -7.97 6.12 8.21
C ILE A 340 -8.86 5.05 8.85
N ARG A 341 -10.04 4.84 8.29
CA ARG A 341 -10.98 3.81 8.76
C ARG A 341 -10.40 2.41 8.60
N ALA A 342 -9.71 2.14 7.48
CA ALA A 342 -9.00 0.88 7.25
C ALA A 342 -7.89 0.64 8.28
N ALA A 343 -7.06 1.64 8.56
CA ALA A 343 -6.00 1.55 9.56
C ALA A 343 -6.55 1.23 10.96
N ARG A 344 -7.62 1.91 11.37
CA ARG A 344 -8.28 1.67 12.66
C ARG A 344 -8.93 0.29 12.73
N ALA A 345 -9.56 -0.16 11.64
CA ALA A 345 -10.18 -1.49 11.58
C ALA A 345 -9.14 -2.61 11.64
N LEU A 346 -8.00 -2.43 10.97
CA LEU A 346 -6.88 -3.38 11.01
C LEU A 346 -6.29 -3.44 12.43
N ALA A 347 -6.03 -2.30 13.07
CA ALA A 347 -5.53 -2.25 14.43
C ALA A 347 -6.49 -2.91 15.43
N ALA A 348 -7.80 -2.74 15.28
CA ALA A 348 -8.82 -3.29 16.16
C ALA A 348 -8.97 -4.82 16.09
N LEU A 349 -8.37 -5.48 15.09
CA LEU A 349 -8.33 -6.95 15.04
C LEU A 349 -7.46 -7.56 16.14
N VAL A 350 -6.51 -6.81 16.68
CA VAL A 350 -5.71 -7.24 17.83
C VAL A 350 -6.45 -6.85 19.11
N THR A 351 -6.97 -7.84 19.83
CA THR A 351 -7.69 -7.63 21.10
C THR A 351 -6.75 -7.22 22.23
N ASP A 352 -7.29 -6.71 23.34
CA ASP A 352 -6.47 -6.31 24.50
C ASP A 352 -5.72 -7.49 25.11
N GLU A 353 -6.29 -8.71 25.07
CA GLU A 353 -5.68 -9.94 25.57
C GLU A 353 -4.51 -10.42 24.68
N GLN A 354 -4.54 -10.13 23.39
CA GLN A 354 -3.51 -10.53 22.44
C GLN A 354 -2.38 -9.50 22.33
N LEU A 355 -2.68 -8.24 22.63
CA LEU A 355 -1.78 -7.12 22.42
C LEU A 355 -0.52 -7.24 23.27
N SER A 356 0.63 -7.24 22.61
CA SER A 356 1.93 -7.29 23.26
C SER A 356 3.00 -6.61 22.41
N ALA A 357 4.21 -6.45 22.92
CA ALA A 357 5.33 -5.88 22.16
C ALA A 357 5.69 -6.69 20.90
N ASP A 358 5.40 -8.00 20.90
CA ASP A 358 5.66 -8.90 19.77
C ASP A 358 4.38 -9.25 18.97
N TYR A 359 3.22 -8.64 19.29
CA TYR A 359 1.96 -8.84 18.57
C TYR A 359 1.12 -7.57 18.53
N ILE A 360 1.43 -6.68 17.57
CA ILE A 360 0.74 -5.40 17.34
C ILE A 360 -0.12 -5.39 16.06
N LEU A 361 0.04 -6.40 15.22
CA LEU A 361 -0.74 -6.62 14.00
C LEU A 361 -1.18 -8.08 13.93
N PRO A 362 -2.32 -8.39 13.27
CA PRO A 362 -2.71 -9.78 13.02
C PRO A 362 -1.72 -10.44 12.04
N SER A 363 -1.78 -11.77 11.94
CA SER A 363 -1.03 -12.48 10.92
C SER A 363 -1.44 -12.04 9.52
N ALA A 364 -0.48 -11.84 8.62
CA ALA A 364 -0.74 -11.56 7.21
C ALA A 364 -1.53 -12.70 6.50
N LEU A 365 -1.50 -13.92 7.07
CA LEU A 365 -2.24 -15.08 6.56
C LEU A 365 -3.68 -15.18 7.12
N ASP A 366 -4.07 -14.30 8.02
CA ASP A 366 -5.43 -14.27 8.54
C ASP A 366 -6.41 -13.74 7.50
N LYS A 367 -7.21 -14.64 6.94
CA LYS A 367 -8.20 -14.32 5.89
C LYS A 367 -9.31 -13.37 6.35
N SER A 368 -9.52 -13.20 7.65
CA SER A 368 -10.52 -12.26 8.19
C SER A 368 -10.10 -10.79 8.06
N VAL A 369 -8.80 -10.53 7.89
CA VAL A 369 -8.23 -9.18 7.78
C VAL A 369 -8.85 -8.43 6.60
N ALA A 370 -8.80 -9.02 5.40
CA ALA A 370 -9.33 -8.38 4.20
C ALA A 370 -10.83 -8.09 4.30
N ASP A 371 -11.62 -8.98 4.90
CA ASP A 371 -13.05 -8.79 5.10
C ASP A 371 -13.35 -7.66 6.10
N THR A 372 -12.54 -7.56 7.14
CA THR A 372 -12.70 -6.50 8.15
C THR A 372 -12.34 -5.13 7.58
N VAL A 373 -11.23 -5.03 6.86
CA VAL A 373 -10.84 -3.81 6.14
C VAL A 373 -11.92 -3.43 5.11
N ALA A 374 -12.42 -4.41 4.32
CA ALA A 374 -13.42 -4.17 3.30
C ALA A 374 -14.73 -3.62 3.87
N ARG A 375 -15.21 -4.19 4.98
CA ARG A 375 -16.42 -3.67 5.66
C ARG A 375 -16.23 -2.24 6.14
N ALA A 376 -15.10 -1.94 6.74
CA ALA A 376 -14.78 -0.61 7.25
C ALA A 376 -14.71 0.44 6.13
N VAL A 377 -14.05 0.10 5.03
CA VAL A 377 -13.92 0.95 3.83
C VAL A 377 -15.27 1.18 3.17
N ALA A 378 -16.07 0.13 2.97
CA ALA A 378 -17.40 0.25 2.38
C ALA A 378 -18.36 1.08 3.24
N GLN A 379 -18.27 0.93 4.56
CA GLN A 379 -19.06 1.73 5.49
C GLN A 379 -18.69 3.21 5.38
N GLU A 380 -17.40 3.55 5.41
CA GLU A 380 -16.93 4.92 5.29
C GLU A 380 -17.36 5.56 3.97
N ALA A 381 -17.28 4.82 2.85
CA ALA A 381 -17.72 5.30 1.55
C ALA A 381 -19.22 5.64 1.54
N ARG A 382 -20.06 4.86 2.24
CA ARG A 382 -21.49 5.14 2.41
C ARG A 382 -21.72 6.36 3.29
N GLU A 383 -21.00 6.48 4.42
CA GLU A 383 -21.10 7.63 5.33
C GLU A 383 -20.70 8.93 4.65
N GLN A 384 -19.73 8.89 3.73
CA GLN A 384 -19.32 10.04 2.91
C GLN A 384 -20.22 10.31 1.69
N GLY A 385 -21.19 9.44 1.40
CA GLY A 385 -22.11 9.58 0.27
C GLY A 385 -21.46 9.36 -1.10
N ILE A 386 -20.30 8.66 -1.17
CA ILE A 386 -19.60 8.36 -2.41
C ILE A 386 -19.83 6.93 -2.93
N ALA A 387 -20.59 6.12 -2.20
CA ALA A 387 -21.07 4.82 -2.64
C ALA A 387 -22.10 4.98 -3.77
N ARG A 388 -22.01 4.13 -4.81
CA ARG A 388 -22.91 4.13 -5.97
C ARG A 388 -23.73 2.83 -6.08
N ALA A 389 -23.45 1.85 -5.16
CA ALA A 389 -24.18 0.58 -5.05
C ALA A 389 -24.36 0.19 -3.60
#